data_d735f9d5be67537f6cf761bbcd6956ca
#
_entry.id   d735f9d5be67537f6cf761bbcd6956ca
#
_cell.length_a   1.000
_cell.length_b   1.000
_cell.length_c   1.000
_cell.angle_alpha   90.00
_cell.angle_beta   90.00
_cell.angle_gamma   90.00
#
_symmetry.space_group_name_H-M   'P 1'
#
loop_
_entity.id
_entity.type
_entity.pdbx_description
1 polymer ?
#
loop_
_entity_poly.entity_id
_entity_poly.type
_entity_poly.pdbx_seq_one_letter_code
_entity_poly.pdbx_strand_id
1 'polypeptide(L)'
;MRFIFFLSFPLYLLDRATKYLVLGHIKPDGPRVVVPNFFHLVNITNTGAAFGSFKNNNAFFIGISCIALLFALVLLLGQSKSGKAASLWWTRDIWRDVSLALLLAGVLGNLTDRLLYGHVIDFLLFDLHVPFAHPWPAFNVADACICIAVVCFIIHSFRQEKRVTEAAQL
;
A
#
# COMPACT_ATOMS: atom_id res chain seq x y z
N MET A 1 4.30 -17.04 6.08
CA MET A 1 5.62 -16.41 6.26
C MET A 1 6.43 -16.28 4.95
N ARG A 2 6.32 -17.23 3.97
CA ARG A 2 7.05 -17.10 2.69
C ARG A 2 6.81 -15.79 1.98
N PHE A 3 5.56 -15.32 1.89
CA PHE A 3 5.21 -14.07 1.19
C PHE A 3 5.80 -12.80 1.84
N ILE A 4 6.05 -12.79 3.14
CA ILE A 4 6.71 -11.65 3.79
C ILE A 4 8.14 -11.53 3.28
N PHE A 5 8.88 -12.64 3.19
CA PHE A 5 10.25 -12.62 2.71
C PHE A 5 10.34 -12.37 1.20
N PHE A 6 9.53 -13.05 0.40
CA PHE A 6 9.66 -13.05 -1.05
C PHE A 6 8.82 -11.97 -1.74
N LEU A 7 7.94 -11.28 -1.04
CA LEU A 7 7.10 -10.23 -1.59
C LEU A 7 7.26 -8.92 -0.83
N SER A 8 7.05 -8.90 0.50
CA SER A 8 7.11 -7.64 1.27
C SER A 8 8.49 -7.02 1.25
N PHE A 9 9.53 -7.80 1.51
CA PHE A 9 10.89 -7.28 1.61
C PHE A 9 11.43 -6.73 0.27
N PRO A 10 11.33 -7.46 -0.87
CA PRO A 10 11.73 -6.91 -2.17
C PRO A 10 10.95 -5.66 -2.58
N LEU A 11 9.63 -5.62 -2.33
CA LEU A 11 8.82 -4.45 -2.67
C LEU A 11 9.14 -3.24 -1.78
N TYR A 12 9.38 -3.45 -0.50
CA TYR A 12 9.88 -2.40 0.38
C TYR A 12 11.22 -1.86 -0.12
N LEU A 13 12.17 -2.74 -0.48
CA LEU A 13 13.46 -2.31 -1.02
C LEU A 13 13.30 -1.57 -2.35
N LEU A 14 12.39 -2.01 -3.22
CA LEU A 14 12.09 -1.33 -4.47
C LEU A 14 11.55 0.08 -4.23
N ASP A 15 10.61 0.23 -3.29
CA ASP A 15 10.10 1.54 -2.88
C ASP A 15 11.24 2.44 -2.38
N ARG A 16 12.08 1.94 -1.48
CA ARG A 16 13.22 2.71 -0.95
C ARG A 16 14.21 3.11 -2.04
N ALA A 17 14.57 2.17 -2.92
CA ALA A 17 15.52 2.42 -4.00
C ALA A 17 14.98 3.44 -5.00
N THR A 18 13.72 3.31 -5.42
CA THR A 18 13.11 4.26 -6.36
C THR A 18 13.01 5.66 -5.77
N LYS A 19 12.57 5.81 -4.52
CA LYS A 19 12.54 7.09 -3.82
C LYS A 19 13.92 7.71 -3.67
N TYR A 20 14.94 6.92 -3.34
CA TYR A 20 16.32 7.39 -3.25
C TYR A 20 16.84 7.91 -4.61
N LEU A 21 16.56 7.18 -5.70
CA LEU A 21 16.92 7.61 -7.05
C LEU A 21 16.20 8.90 -7.45
N VAL A 22 14.92 9.03 -7.10
CA VAL A 22 14.16 10.25 -7.37
C VAL A 22 14.75 11.45 -6.64
N LEU A 23 15.03 11.34 -5.36
CA LEU A 23 15.65 12.42 -4.58
C LEU A 23 17.01 12.85 -5.14
N GLY A 24 17.79 11.91 -5.67
CA GLY A 24 19.12 12.21 -6.23
C GLY A 24 19.11 12.75 -7.65
N HIS A 25 18.08 12.46 -8.46
CA HIS A 25 18.12 12.71 -9.90
C HIS A 25 16.97 13.55 -10.46
N ILE A 26 15.90 13.76 -9.70
CA ILE A 26 14.74 14.52 -10.15
C ILE A 26 14.56 15.76 -9.27
N LYS A 27 14.70 16.92 -9.88
CA LYS A 27 14.51 18.21 -9.19
C LYS A 27 13.01 18.40 -8.89
N PRO A 28 12.66 19.03 -7.76
CA PRO A 28 11.26 19.31 -7.43
C PRO A 28 10.52 20.10 -8.52
N ASP A 29 11.19 21.05 -9.17
CA ASP A 29 10.61 21.93 -10.20
C ASP A 29 10.89 21.45 -11.64
N GLY A 30 11.44 20.25 -11.81
CA GLY A 30 11.85 19.71 -13.09
C GLY A 30 11.32 18.30 -13.35
N PRO A 31 10.04 18.13 -13.71
CA PRO A 31 9.52 16.80 -14.04
C PRO A 31 10.27 16.19 -15.24
N ARG A 32 10.61 14.91 -15.14
CA ARG A 32 11.18 14.18 -16.26
C ARG A 32 10.06 13.53 -17.06
N VAL A 33 9.86 14.00 -18.27
CA VAL A 33 8.89 13.40 -19.19
C VAL A 33 9.39 12.03 -19.65
N VAL A 34 8.61 10.99 -19.38
CA VAL A 34 8.85 9.61 -19.84
C VAL A 34 8.01 9.32 -21.07
N VAL A 35 6.72 9.64 -21.00
CA VAL A 35 5.80 9.58 -22.15
C VAL A 35 5.08 10.93 -22.24
N PRO A 36 5.26 11.67 -23.35
CA PRO A 36 4.61 12.97 -23.51
C PRO A 36 3.11 12.91 -23.28
N ASN A 37 2.59 13.88 -22.56
CA ASN A 37 1.16 14.04 -22.20
C ASN A 37 0.53 12.85 -21.46
N PHE A 38 1.33 11.92 -20.93
CA PHE A 38 0.77 10.75 -20.23
C PHE A 38 1.53 10.39 -18.94
N PHE A 39 2.87 10.21 -18.99
CA PHE A 39 3.63 9.72 -17.85
C PHE A 39 4.86 10.57 -17.56
N HIS A 40 4.97 11.04 -16.34
CA HIS A 40 6.07 11.86 -15.85
C HIS A 40 6.65 11.28 -14.57
N LEU A 41 7.96 11.37 -14.41
CA LEU A 41 8.61 11.20 -13.12
C LEU A 41 8.75 12.59 -12.48
N VAL A 42 8.25 12.70 -11.25
CA VAL A 42 8.24 13.93 -10.45
C VAL A 42 8.91 13.71 -9.10
N ASN A 43 9.19 14.77 -8.39
CA ASN A 43 9.64 14.73 -7.01
C ASN A 43 8.70 15.60 -6.19
N ILE A 44 7.60 15.00 -5.72
CA ILE A 44 6.54 15.71 -4.99
C ILE A 44 6.57 15.30 -3.52
N THR A 45 6.60 16.30 -2.66
CA THR A 45 6.48 16.17 -1.21
C THR A 45 5.02 16.06 -0.81
N ASN A 46 4.60 14.92 -0.30
CA ASN A 46 3.24 14.68 0.18
C ASN A 46 3.17 14.69 1.71
N THR A 47 2.68 15.79 2.28
CA THR A 47 2.48 15.95 3.74
C THR A 47 1.11 15.48 4.23
N GLY A 48 0.26 15.00 3.32
CA GLY A 48 -1.11 14.58 3.61
C GLY A 48 -1.46 13.19 3.08
N ALA A 49 -2.72 13.02 2.72
CA ALA A 49 -3.23 11.91 1.93
C ALA A 49 -3.47 12.34 0.47
N ALA A 50 -4.04 11.43 -0.34
CA ALA A 50 -4.43 11.74 -1.70
C ALA A 50 -5.33 12.99 -1.76
N PHE A 51 -5.22 13.75 -2.86
CA PHE A 51 -5.93 15.02 -3.09
C PHE A 51 -5.65 16.10 -2.02
N GLY A 52 -4.53 15.98 -1.28
CA GLY A 52 -4.12 17.01 -0.31
C GLY A 52 -4.94 17.03 0.99
N SER A 53 -5.65 15.97 1.31
CA SER A 53 -6.39 15.83 2.56
C SER A 53 -5.45 15.71 3.76
N PHE A 54 -5.83 16.32 4.90
CA PHE A 54 -5.09 16.29 6.17
C PHE A 54 -3.61 16.75 6.08
N LYS A 55 -3.32 17.76 5.25
CA LYS A 55 -1.97 18.32 5.10
C LYS A 55 -1.35 18.68 6.46
N ASN A 56 -0.03 18.50 6.55
CA ASN A 56 0.79 18.84 7.72
C ASN A 56 0.47 18.07 9.01
N ASN A 57 -0.26 16.97 8.93
CA ASN A 57 -0.55 16.12 10.09
C ASN A 57 0.24 14.80 10.04
N ASN A 58 1.58 14.90 10.02
CA ASN A 58 2.47 13.74 9.92
C ASN A 58 2.26 12.74 11.07
N ALA A 59 2.04 13.23 12.30
CA ALA A 59 1.83 12.37 13.47
C ALA A 59 0.58 11.49 13.32
N PHE A 60 -0.50 12.02 12.76
CA PHE A 60 -1.72 11.27 12.45
C PHE A 60 -1.44 10.10 11.50
N PHE A 61 -0.68 10.34 10.43
CA PHE A 61 -0.35 9.30 9.46
C PHE A 61 0.62 8.25 10.02
N ILE A 62 1.56 8.65 10.87
CA ILE A 62 2.40 7.70 11.62
C ILE A 62 1.53 6.83 12.51
N GLY A 63 0.57 7.41 13.24
CA GLY A 63 -0.36 6.66 14.09
C GLY A 63 -1.19 5.64 13.30
N ILE A 64 -1.78 6.03 12.18
CA ILE A 64 -2.52 5.11 11.27
C ILE A 64 -1.59 4.00 10.76
N SER A 65 -0.37 4.32 10.36
CA SER A 65 0.61 3.33 9.91
C SER A 65 0.94 2.31 11.00
N CYS A 66 1.14 2.76 12.24
CA CYS A 66 1.37 1.86 13.38
C CYS A 66 0.16 0.95 13.65
N ILE A 67 -1.06 1.49 13.60
CA ILE A 67 -2.29 0.70 13.74
C ILE A 67 -2.40 -0.35 12.63
N ALA A 68 -2.13 0.02 11.38
CA ALA A 68 -2.16 -0.91 10.25
C ALA A 68 -1.12 -2.02 10.38
N LEU A 69 0.10 -1.70 10.84
CA LEU A 69 1.15 -2.68 11.12
C LEU A 69 0.75 -3.63 12.25
N LEU A 70 0.20 -3.11 13.35
CA LEU A 70 -0.28 -3.92 14.47
C LEU A 70 -1.40 -4.86 14.01
N PHE A 71 -2.36 -4.35 13.24
CA PHE A 71 -3.45 -5.16 12.67
C PHE A 71 -2.90 -6.28 11.78
N ALA A 72 -1.97 -5.96 10.86
CA ALA A 72 -1.33 -6.96 10.01
C ALA A 72 -0.58 -8.02 10.84
N LEU A 73 0.13 -7.61 11.90
CA LEU A 73 0.84 -8.50 12.81
C LEU A 73 -0.11 -9.43 13.55
N VAL A 74 -1.23 -8.91 14.07
CA VAL A 74 -2.28 -9.71 14.74
C VAL A 74 -2.84 -10.75 13.78
N LEU A 75 -3.12 -10.39 12.53
CA LEU A 75 -3.59 -11.34 11.52
C LEU A 75 -2.53 -12.38 11.12
N LEU A 76 -1.26 -12.04 11.13
CA LEU A 76 -0.17 -12.95 10.83
C LEU A 76 0.09 -13.96 11.95
N LEU A 77 0.05 -13.51 13.20
CA LEU A 77 0.34 -14.34 14.38
C LEU A 77 -0.89 -15.11 14.85
N GLY A 78 -2.07 -14.55 14.67
CA GLY A 78 -3.34 -15.14 15.07
C GLY A 78 -3.71 -16.32 14.15
N GLN A 79 -3.12 -17.47 14.39
CA GLN A 79 -3.55 -18.72 13.75
C GLN A 79 -4.60 -19.37 14.64
N SER A 80 -5.84 -19.48 14.16
CA SER A 80 -6.86 -20.25 14.85
C SER A 80 -6.48 -21.73 14.88
N LYS A 81 -6.13 -22.23 16.05
CA LYS A 81 -5.96 -23.66 16.30
C LYS A 81 -7.31 -24.38 16.53
N SER A 82 -8.42 -23.67 16.48
CA SER A 82 -9.74 -24.19 16.78
C SER A 82 -10.51 -24.54 15.51
N GLY A 83 -10.84 -25.80 15.36
CA GLY A 83 -11.63 -26.37 14.25
C GLY A 83 -13.13 -26.03 14.26
N LYS A 84 -13.59 -25.02 15.01
CA LYS A 84 -14.97 -24.54 15.01
C LYS A 84 -15.00 -23.07 14.66
N ALA A 85 -15.66 -22.76 13.54
CA ALA A 85 -15.96 -21.40 13.06
C ALA A 85 -14.74 -20.44 13.11
N ALA A 86 -13.69 -20.78 12.39
CA ALA A 86 -12.66 -19.81 12.10
C ALA A 86 -13.35 -18.62 11.45
N SER A 87 -13.34 -17.47 12.14
CA SER A 87 -13.90 -16.25 11.57
C SER A 87 -13.24 -16.01 10.20
N LEU A 88 -13.99 -15.37 9.30
CA LEU A 88 -13.60 -15.01 7.93
C LEU A 88 -12.12 -14.57 7.82
N TRP A 89 -11.65 -13.83 8.81
CA TRP A 89 -10.33 -13.19 8.89
C TRP A 89 -9.17 -14.13 9.18
N TRP A 90 -9.42 -15.30 9.75
CA TRP A 90 -8.37 -16.24 10.20
C TRP A 90 -8.12 -17.39 9.22
N THR A 91 -9.00 -17.57 8.23
CA THR A 91 -8.80 -18.56 7.17
C THR A 91 -7.66 -18.13 6.25
N ARG A 92 -6.61 -18.93 6.18
CA ARG A 92 -5.46 -18.66 5.32
C ARG A 92 -5.75 -19.09 3.90
N ASP A 93 -5.59 -18.16 2.97
CA ASP A 93 -5.52 -18.43 1.54
C ASP A 93 -4.49 -17.50 0.88
N ILE A 94 -4.23 -17.73 -0.41
CA ILE A 94 -3.25 -16.96 -1.17
C ILE A 94 -3.58 -15.46 -1.20
N TRP A 95 -4.86 -15.10 -1.33
CA TRP A 95 -5.31 -13.69 -1.43
C TRP A 95 -5.05 -12.93 -0.14
N ARG A 96 -5.36 -13.55 1.01
CA ARG A 96 -5.07 -12.98 2.31
C ARG A 96 -3.56 -12.82 2.55
N ASP A 97 -2.79 -13.86 2.26
CA ASP A 97 -1.34 -13.84 2.51
C ASP A 97 -0.63 -12.82 1.60
N VAL A 98 -1.05 -12.71 0.34
CA VAL A 98 -0.55 -11.67 -0.60
C VAL A 98 -0.98 -10.27 -0.15
N SER A 99 -2.25 -10.09 0.23
CA SER A 99 -2.74 -8.82 0.75
C SER A 99 -1.93 -8.32 1.94
N LEU A 100 -1.70 -9.18 2.94
CA LEU A 100 -0.92 -8.82 4.12
C LEU A 100 0.54 -8.50 3.77
N ALA A 101 1.13 -9.24 2.84
CA ALA A 101 2.50 -8.99 2.40
C ALA A 101 2.63 -7.64 1.68
N LEU A 102 1.70 -7.31 0.79
CA LEU A 102 1.65 -6.03 0.09
C LEU A 102 1.38 -4.86 1.06
N LEU A 103 0.43 -5.04 1.99
CA LEU A 103 0.13 -4.05 3.00
C LEU A 103 1.35 -3.71 3.86
N LEU A 104 2.09 -4.74 4.30
CA LEU A 104 3.32 -4.54 5.06
C LEU A 104 4.36 -3.75 4.27
N ALA A 105 4.61 -4.13 3.00
CA ALA A 105 5.56 -3.42 2.15
C ALA A 105 5.20 -1.94 1.99
N GLY A 106 3.95 -1.67 1.65
CA GLY A 106 3.47 -0.30 1.40
C GLY A 106 3.43 0.55 2.67
N VAL A 107 2.89 0.02 3.78
CA VAL A 107 2.84 0.77 5.03
C VAL A 107 4.23 1.06 5.56
N LEU A 108 5.16 0.09 5.52
CA LEU A 108 6.54 0.31 5.94
C LEU A 108 7.26 1.31 5.03
N GLY A 109 7.05 1.27 3.70
CA GLY A 109 7.63 2.22 2.76
C GLY A 109 7.27 3.66 3.10
N ASN A 110 5.97 3.95 3.22
CA ASN A 110 5.49 5.30 3.53
C ASN A 110 5.77 5.72 4.98
N LEU A 111 5.71 4.79 5.95
CA LEU A 111 6.09 5.07 7.33
C LEU A 111 7.56 5.47 7.44
N THR A 112 8.46 4.78 6.73
CA THR A 112 9.88 5.11 6.70
C THR A 112 10.11 6.55 6.22
N ASP A 113 9.45 6.98 5.15
CA ASP A 113 9.53 8.36 4.67
C ASP A 113 9.05 9.36 5.73
N ARG A 114 7.92 9.10 6.36
CA ARG A 114 7.35 9.98 7.39
C ARG A 114 8.21 10.11 8.62
N LEU A 115 8.92 9.05 8.99
CA LEU A 115 9.87 9.08 10.12
C LEU A 115 11.17 9.79 9.77
N LEU A 116 11.67 9.63 8.53
CA LEU A 116 12.96 10.22 8.11
C LEU A 116 12.81 11.66 7.64
N TYR A 117 11.74 11.97 6.90
CA TYR A 117 11.58 13.25 6.19
C TYR A 117 10.38 14.08 6.67
N GLY A 118 9.48 13.50 7.47
CA GLY A 118 8.23 14.15 7.88
C GLY A 118 7.12 14.17 6.81
N HIS A 119 7.38 13.60 5.65
CA HIS A 119 6.46 13.53 4.50
C HIS A 119 6.72 12.28 3.66
N VAL A 120 5.86 11.99 2.70
CA VAL A 120 6.04 10.91 1.72
C VAL A 120 6.58 11.49 0.42
N ILE A 121 7.42 10.72 -0.29
CA ILE A 121 7.97 11.07 -1.59
C ILE A 121 7.13 10.39 -2.67
N ASP A 122 6.40 11.20 -3.46
CA ASP A 122 5.58 10.73 -4.57
C ASP A 122 6.27 11.06 -5.90
N PHE A 123 6.34 10.07 -6.82
CA PHE A 123 7.15 10.25 -8.02
C PHE A 123 6.52 9.73 -9.31
N LEU A 124 5.46 8.96 -9.27
CA LEU A 124 4.73 8.48 -10.43
C LEU A 124 3.55 9.42 -10.70
N LEU A 125 3.60 10.17 -11.79
CA LEU A 125 2.54 11.09 -12.18
C LEU A 125 1.99 10.67 -13.54
N PHE A 126 0.70 10.31 -13.55
CA PHE A 126 -0.02 9.95 -14.76
C PHE A 126 -1.07 11.00 -15.10
N ASP A 127 -1.07 11.43 -16.35
CA ASP A 127 -2.14 12.24 -16.91
C ASP A 127 -3.10 11.35 -17.68
N LEU A 128 -4.20 10.99 -17.01
CA LEU A 128 -5.21 10.10 -17.56
C LEU A 128 -6.25 10.84 -18.40
N HIS A 129 -6.20 12.17 -18.46
CA HIS A 129 -7.15 13.04 -19.18
C HIS A 129 -8.62 12.78 -18.79
N VAL A 130 -8.86 12.29 -17.57
CA VAL A 130 -10.22 12.05 -17.07
C VAL A 130 -10.71 13.23 -16.25
N PRO A 131 -12.00 13.59 -16.33
CA PRO A 131 -12.58 14.61 -15.48
C PRO A 131 -12.27 14.32 -14.00
N PHE A 132 -11.97 15.36 -13.22
CA PHE A 132 -11.64 15.32 -11.79
C PHE A 132 -10.25 14.76 -11.40
N ALA A 133 -9.49 14.19 -12.34
CA ALA A 133 -8.13 13.67 -12.08
C ALA A 133 -7.21 13.91 -13.29
N HIS A 134 -6.92 15.18 -13.54
CA HIS A 134 -6.07 15.66 -14.63
C HIS A 134 -5.04 16.65 -14.08
N PRO A 135 -3.81 16.22 -13.76
CA PRO A 135 -3.33 14.83 -13.73
C PRO A 135 -3.86 14.03 -12.52
N TRP A 136 -3.72 12.70 -12.59
CA TRP A 136 -3.95 11.83 -11.42
C TRP A 136 -2.99 12.21 -10.30
N PRO A 137 -3.39 12.21 -9.02
CA PRO A 137 -2.46 12.50 -7.94
C PRO A 137 -1.21 11.64 -8.02
N ALA A 138 -0.04 12.26 -7.88
CA ALA A 138 1.21 11.52 -7.88
C ALA A 138 1.21 10.50 -6.73
N PHE A 139 1.87 9.36 -6.96
CA PHE A 139 1.96 8.27 -6.00
C PHE A 139 3.33 7.57 -6.12
N ASN A 140 3.55 6.56 -5.30
CA ASN A 140 4.79 5.79 -5.26
C ASN A 140 4.52 4.27 -5.25
N VAL A 141 5.58 3.46 -5.16
CA VAL A 141 5.47 1.99 -5.12
C VAL A 141 4.72 1.52 -3.87
N ALA A 142 4.95 2.16 -2.72
CA ALA A 142 4.26 1.82 -1.47
C ALA A 142 2.74 2.03 -1.58
N ASP A 143 2.28 3.13 -2.21
CA ASP A 143 0.87 3.40 -2.44
C ASP A 143 0.24 2.34 -3.36
N ALA A 144 0.94 1.97 -4.44
CA ALA A 144 0.49 0.90 -5.32
C ALA A 144 0.34 -0.43 -4.57
N CYS A 145 1.29 -0.76 -3.69
CA CYS A 145 1.20 -1.94 -2.84
C CYS A 145 -0.02 -1.89 -1.91
N ILE A 146 -0.29 -0.77 -1.25
CA ILE A 146 -1.46 -0.61 -0.38
C ILE A 146 -2.76 -0.77 -1.18
N CYS A 147 -2.88 -0.13 -2.33
CA CYS A 147 -4.08 -0.24 -3.18
C CYS A 147 -4.33 -1.69 -3.63
N ILE A 148 -3.30 -2.38 -4.11
CA ILE A 148 -3.42 -3.78 -4.54
C ILE A 148 -3.73 -4.68 -3.33
N ALA A 149 -3.15 -4.41 -2.15
CA ALA A 149 -3.45 -5.15 -0.92
C ALA A 149 -4.94 -5.08 -0.56
N VAL A 150 -5.55 -3.90 -0.66
CA VAL A 150 -6.99 -3.72 -0.41
C VAL A 150 -7.82 -4.54 -1.39
N VAL A 151 -7.50 -4.52 -2.69
CA VAL A 151 -8.20 -5.33 -3.70
C VAL A 151 -8.09 -6.82 -3.39
N CYS A 152 -6.89 -7.32 -3.09
CA CYS A 152 -6.67 -8.72 -2.71
C CYS A 152 -7.46 -9.11 -1.46
N PHE A 153 -7.56 -8.20 -0.50
CA PHE A 153 -8.31 -8.42 0.73
C PHE A 153 -9.82 -8.48 0.49
N ILE A 154 -10.35 -7.64 -0.38
CA ILE A 154 -11.74 -7.68 -0.82
C ILE A 154 -12.05 -9.01 -1.52
N ILE A 155 -11.19 -9.45 -2.44
CA ILE A 155 -11.33 -10.75 -3.12
C ILE A 155 -11.32 -11.89 -2.10
N HIS A 156 -10.40 -11.85 -1.11
CA HIS A 156 -10.39 -12.83 -0.03
C HIS A 156 -11.72 -12.87 0.70
N SER A 157 -12.27 -11.72 1.10
CA SER A 157 -13.51 -11.62 1.86
C SER A 157 -14.70 -12.23 1.12
N PHE A 158 -14.89 -11.90 -0.16
CA PHE A 158 -15.97 -12.48 -0.98
C PHE A 158 -15.84 -13.99 -1.18
N ARG A 159 -14.63 -14.47 -1.36
CA ARG A 159 -14.38 -15.92 -1.50
C ARG A 159 -14.70 -16.70 -0.24
N GLN A 160 -14.41 -16.13 0.92
CA GLN A 160 -14.70 -16.76 2.20
C GLN A 160 -16.19 -16.77 2.52
N GLU A 161 -16.89 -15.67 2.25
CA GLU A 161 -18.35 -15.61 2.41
C GLU A 161 -19.04 -16.69 1.60
N LYS A 162 -18.66 -16.85 0.34
CA LYS A 162 -19.20 -17.91 -0.54
C LYS A 162 -18.98 -19.31 0.04
N ARG A 163 -17.78 -19.60 0.54
CA ARG A 163 -17.45 -20.92 1.16
C ARG A 163 -18.28 -21.20 2.40
N VAL A 164 -18.50 -20.18 3.26
CA VAL A 164 -19.33 -20.32 4.47
C VAL A 164 -20.79 -20.59 4.09
N THR A 165 -21.32 -19.90 3.10
CA THR A 165 -22.70 -20.08 2.62
C THR A 165 -22.91 -21.49 2.03
N GLU A 166 -21.98 -21.96 1.21
CA GLU A 166 -22.03 -23.31 0.62
C GLU A 166 -21.95 -24.39 1.71
N ALA A 167 -21.09 -24.22 2.72
CA ALA A 167 -20.99 -25.16 3.83
C ALA A 167 -22.21 -25.20 4.77
N ALA A 168 -23.00 -24.15 4.81
CA ALA A 168 -24.25 -24.08 5.59
C ALA A 168 -25.45 -24.72 4.88
N GLN A 169 -25.33 -25.03 3.59
CA GLN A 169 -26.39 -25.65 2.78
C GLN A 169 -26.26 -27.18 2.66
N LEU A 170 -25.16 -27.75 3.18
CA LEU A 170 -24.87 -29.19 3.24
C LEU A 170 -25.17 -29.77 4.62
#